data_585c9c8beacb352f24c62642a8226b88
#
_entry.id   585c9c8beacb352f24c62642a8226b88
#
_cell.length_a   1.000
_cell.length_b   1.000
_cell.length_c   1.000
_cell.angle_alpha   90.00
_cell.angle_beta   90.00
_cell.angle_gamma   90.00
#
_symmetry.space_group_name_H-M   'P 1'
#
loop_
_entity.id
_entity.type
_entity.pdbx_description
1 polymer ?
#
loop_
_entity_poly.entity_id
_entity_poly.type
_entity_poly.pdbx_seq_one_letter_code
_entity_poly.pdbx_strand_id
1 'polypeptide(L)'
;MPRGNQHGFTYVAMLFALAMFGIGLAAVGEAWSTATQREREEELIQIGQAYVRAIGTYYAQAPGTAKSYPPSLQDLVEDRRFVGVRRHLRKIYLDPVGKGAEWGLVRAADGGIAGVYSLSEKAPWRRQPLFLPGAAPVMGQRYTDWKFVSVAVP
;
A
#
# COMPACT_ATOMS: atom_id res chain seq x y z
N MET A 1 -15.00 52.57 -46.40
CA MET A 1 -15.19 51.90 -45.11
C MET A 1 -14.26 50.73 -45.04
N PRO A 2 -13.27 50.69 -44.17
CA PRO A 2 -12.35 49.56 -44.07
C PRO A 2 -13.05 48.38 -43.34
N ARG A 3 -13.22 47.27 -44.04
CA ARG A 3 -13.62 46.00 -43.43
C ARG A 3 -12.43 45.48 -42.62
N GLY A 4 -12.50 45.64 -41.31
CA GLY A 4 -11.49 45.14 -40.39
C GLY A 4 -11.33 43.61 -40.47
N ASN A 5 -10.09 43.14 -40.39
CA ASN A 5 -9.66 41.76 -40.35
C ASN A 5 -10.25 41.00 -39.14
N GLN A 6 -11.51 40.56 -39.24
CA GLN A 6 -12.16 39.80 -38.19
C GLN A 6 -11.68 38.31 -38.13
N HIS A 7 -11.04 37.82 -39.22
CA HIS A 7 -10.53 36.46 -39.29
C HIS A 7 -9.32 36.19 -38.40
N GLY A 8 -8.47 37.20 -38.11
CA GLY A 8 -7.33 37.04 -37.21
C GLY A 8 -7.72 36.90 -35.73
N PHE A 9 -8.77 37.62 -35.32
CA PHE A 9 -9.23 37.63 -33.93
C PHE A 9 -9.86 36.27 -33.54
N THR A 10 -10.68 35.69 -34.42
CA THR A 10 -11.30 34.38 -34.19
C THR A 10 -10.27 33.28 -34.10
N TYR A 11 -9.21 33.30 -34.89
CA TYR A 11 -8.13 32.32 -34.83
C TYR A 11 -7.37 32.41 -33.50
N VAL A 12 -7.00 33.60 -33.05
CA VAL A 12 -6.32 33.81 -31.76
C VAL A 12 -7.22 33.43 -30.59
N ALA A 13 -8.51 33.78 -30.64
CA ALA A 13 -9.49 33.37 -29.63
C ALA A 13 -9.63 31.81 -29.54
N MET A 14 -9.64 31.15 -30.69
CA MET A 14 -9.71 29.67 -30.74
C MET A 14 -8.46 29.03 -30.21
N LEU A 15 -7.25 29.54 -30.50
CA LEU A 15 -6.00 29.05 -29.91
C LEU A 15 -5.98 29.21 -28.39
N PHE A 16 -6.47 30.39 -27.92
CA PHE A 16 -6.54 30.65 -26.49
C PHE A 16 -7.52 29.70 -25.79
N ALA A 17 -8.69 29.43 -26.39
CA ALA A 17 -9.67 28.50 -25.89
C ALA A 17 -9.08 27.08 -25.82
N LEU A 18 -8.36 26.63 -26.86
CA LEU A 18 -7.69 25.33 -26.87
C LEU A 18 -6.61 25.22 -25.79
N ALA A 19 -5.81 26.29 -25.61
CA ALA A 19 -4.79 26.30 -24.56
C ALA A 19 -5.41 26.22 -23.16
N MET A 20 -6.48 26.98 -22.90
CA MET A 20 -7.21 26.93 -21.62
C MET A 20 -7.84 25.55 -21.37
N PHE A 21 -8.39 24.94 -22.43
CA PHE A 21 -8.95 23.60 -22.35
C PHE A 21 -7.87 22.56 -22.04
N GLY A 22 -6.68 22.66 -22.66
CA GLY A 22 -5.53 21.80 -22.38
C GLY A 22 -5.03 21.91 -20.94
N ILE A 23 -4.96 23.12 -20.39
CA ILE A 23 -4.60 23.36 -18.97
C ILE A 23 -5.64 22.73 -18.04
N GLY A 24 -6.93 22.87 -18.36
CA GLY A 24 -8.01 22.26 -17.58
C GLY A 24 -7.92 20.75 -17.52
N LEU A 25 -7.64 20.09 -18.65
CA LEU A 25 -7.48 18.63 -18.72
C LEU A 25 -6.25 18.16 -17.93
N ALA A 26 -5.15 18.88 -17.97
CA ALA A 26 -3.96 18.57 -17.18
C ALA A 26 -4.23 18.61 -15.68
N ALA A 27 -4.96 19.61 -15.20
CA ALA A 27 -5.32 19.75 -13.79
C ALA A 27 -6.23 18.59 -13.30
N VAL A 28 -7.16 18.14 -14.15
CA VAL A 28 -8.01 16.98 -13.86
C VAL A 28 -7.18 15.71 -13.76
N GLY A 29 -6.21 15.52 -14.66
CA GLY A 29 -5.31 14.37 -14.64
C GLY A 29 -4.47 14.26 -13.36
N GLU A 30 -3.94 15.38 -12.88
CA GLU A 30 -3.19 15.45 -11.61
C GLU A 30 -4.08 15.12 -10.39
N ALA A 31 -5.28 15.68 -10.33
CA ALA A 31 -6.22 15.41 -9.25
C ALA A 31 -6.59 13.93 -9.18
N TRP A 32 -6.82 13.29 -10.31
CA TRP A 32 -7.14 11.86 -10.38
C TRP A 32 -5.97 10.99 -9.98
N SER A 33 -4.76 11.30 -10.42
CA SER A 33 -3.54 10.58 -10.03
C SER A 33 -3.33 10.60 -8.51
N THR A 34 -3.53 11.77 -7.90
CA THR A 34 -3.40 11.93 -6.44
C THR A 34 -4.48 11.17 -5.68
N ALA A 35 -5.74 11.20 -6.13
CA ALA A 35 -6.82 10.44 -5.50
C ALA A 35 -6.54 8.93 -5.54
N THR A 36 -6.14 8.41 -6.70
CA THR A 36 -5.80 6.99 -6.85
C THR A 36 -4.62 6.58 -5.97
N GLN A 37 -3.62 7.44 -5.80
CA GLN A 37 -2.49 7.14 -4.92
C GLN A 37 -2.93 7.05 -3.45
N ARG A 38 -3.81 7.93 -3.00
CA ARG A 38 -4.38 7.90 -1.63
C ARG A 38 -5.16 6.62 -1.37
N GLU A 39 -6.03 6.23 -2.29
CA GLU A 39 -6.81 4.99 -2.17
C GLU A 39 -5.90 3.77 -2.05
N ARG A 40 -4.88 3.67 -2.88
CA ARG A 40 -3.90 2.57 -2.82
C ARG A 40 -3.08 2.58 -1.54
N GLU A 41 -2.74 3.75 -1.01
CA GLU A 41 -2.03 3.87 0.27
C GLU A 41 -2.92 3.43 1.43
N GLU A 42 -4.20 3.79 1.44
CA GLU A 42 -5.15 3.34 2.44
C GLU A 42 -5.35 1.82 2.39
N GLU A 43 -5.47 1.26 1.19
CA GLU A 43 -5.54 -0.19 0.98
C GLU A 43 -4.26 -0.90 1.47
N LEU A 44 -3.07 -0.33 1.19
CA LEU A 44 -1.78 -0.82 1.67
C LEU A 44 -1.76 -0.91 3.21
N ILE A 45 -2.23 0.14 3.88
CA ILE A 45 -2.29 0.19 5.35
C ILE A 45 -3.24 -0.88 5.90
N GLN A 46 -4.42 -1.03 5.29
CA GLN A 46 -5.40 -2.03 5.72
C GLN A 46 -4.88 -3.47 5.54
N ILE A 47 -4.25 -3.75 4.41
CA ILE A 47 -3.65 -5.05 4.13
C ILE A 47 -2.46 -5.30 5.07
N GLY A 48 -1.57 -4.31 5.24
CA GLY A 48 -0.44 -4.38 6.16
C GLY A 48 -0.89 -4.68 7.59
N GLN A 49 -1.95 -4.02 8.06
CA GLN A 49 -2.54 -4.30 9.38
C GLN A 49 -3.16 -5.70 9.46
N ALA A 50 -3.75 -6.20 8.37
CA ALA A 50 -4.27 -7.56 8.33
C ALA A 50 -3.15 -8.59 8.47
N TYR A 51 -2.00 -8.38 7.80
CA TYR A 51 -0.81 -9.22 7.96
C TYR A 51 -0.25 -9.15 9.39
N VAL A 52 -0.11 -7.96 9.98
CA VAL A 52 0.34 -7.79 11.36
C VAL A 52 -0.51 -8.62 12.33
N ARG A 53 -1.83 -8.51 12.23
CA ARG A 53 -2.76 -9.28 13.07
C ARG A 53 -2.65 -10.78 12.83
N ALA A 54 -2.58 -11.21 11.57
CA ALA A 54 -2.47 -12.61 11.21
C ALA A 54 -1.17 -13.24 11.75
N ILE A 55 -0.03 -12.54 11.57
CA ILE A 55 1.27 -12.99 12.08
C ILE A 55 1.27 -13.02 13.61
N GLY A 56 0.75 -11.99 14.26
CA GLY A 56 0.64 -11.93 15.72
C GLY A 56 -0.23 -13.07 16.27
N THR A 57 -1.37 -13.35 15.64
CA THR A 57 -2.25 -14.44 16.04
C THR A 57 -1.61 -15.80 15.81
N TYR A 58 -0.92 -15.99 14.68
CA TYR A 58 -0.18 -17.21 14.37
C TYR A 58 0.89 -17.49 15.44
N TYR A 59 1.63 -16.48 15.83
CA TYR A 59 2.67 -16.54 16.87
C TYR A 59 2.07 -16.83 18.25
N ALA A 60 1.02 -16.11 18.64
CA ALA A 60 0.39 -16.25 19.95
C ALA A 60 -0.30 -17.62 20.14
N GLN A 61 -0.84 -18.18 19.07
CA GLN A 61 -1.55 -19.47 19.08
C GLN A 61 -0.66 -20.67 18.74
N ALA A 62 0.67 -20.52 18.78
CA ALA A 62 1.57 -21.63 18.54
C ALA A 62 1.29 -22.78 19.53
N PRO A 63 1.16 -24.04 19.06
CA PRO A 63 0.96 -25.17 19.94
C PRO A 63 2.23 -25.43 20.76
N GLY A 64 2.06 -25.64 22.06
CA GLY A 64 3.17 -25.88 23.00
C GLY A 64 3.81 -24.58 23.54
N THR A 65 4.98 -24.72 24.14
CA THR A 65 5.72 -23.62 24.80
C THR A 65 6.61 -22.83 23.84
N ALA A 66 7.02 -23.42 22.72
CA ALA A 66 7.89 -22.79 21.74
C ALA A 66 7.05 -21.99 20.72
N LYS A 67 7.04 -20.67 20.88
CA LYS A 67 6.40 -19.77 19.93
C LYS A 67 7.31 -19.58 18.71
N SER A 68 6.76 -19.62 17.50
CA SER A 68 7.48 -19.42 16.24
C SER A 68 6.68 -18.59 15.27
N TYR A 69 7.39 -17.81 14.45
CA TYR A 69 6.80 -17.07 13.35
C TYR A 69 6.47 -17.99 12.17
N PRO A 70 5.53 -17.61 11.28
CA PRO A 70 5.20 -18.43 10.12
C PRO A 70 6.40 -18.53 9.15
N PRO A 71 6.74 -19.72 8.67
CA PRO A 71 7.82 -19.91 7.69
C PRO A 71 7.48 -19.33 6.31
N SER A 72 6.18 -19.30 5.95
CA SER A 72 5.67 -18.73 4.71
C SER A 72 4.37 -17.95 4.94
N LEU A 73 4.00 -17.06 4.00
CA LEU A 73 2.71 -16.37 4.04
C LEU A 73 1.54 -17.34 3.82
N GLN A 74 1.78 -18.48 3.18
CA GLN A 74 0.76 -19.51 2.97
C GLN A 74 0.30 -20.14 4.29
N ASP A 75 1.20 -20.24 5.29
CA ASP A 75 0.86 -20.75 6.62
C ASP A 75 -0.12 -19.86 7.37
N LEU A 76 -0.24 -18.58 6.99
CA LEU A 76 -1.27 -17.69 7.52
C LEU A 76 -2.67 -17.98 6.95
N VAL A 77 -2.74 -18.52 5.74
CA VAL A 77 -4.01 -18.91 5.10
C VAL A 77 -4.40 -20.32 5.49
N GLU A 78 -3.43 -21.20 5.70
CA GLU A 78 -3.63 -22.60 6.01
C GLU A 78 -2.63 -23.07 7.08
N ASP A 79 -2.96 -22.82 8.34
CA ASP A 79 -2.15 -23.27 9.48
C ASP A 79 -2.44 -24.76 9.76
N ARG A 80 -1.46 -25.59 9.45
CA ARG A 80 -1.53 -27.06 9.60
C ARG A 80 -0.97 -27.56 10.93
N ARG A 81 -0.60 -26.68 11.86
CA ARG A 81 -0.06 -27.06 13.18
C ARG A 81 -1.12 -27.65 14.12
N PHE A 82 -2.39 -27.54 13.75
CA PHE A 82 -3.53 -28.01 14.53
C PHE A 82 -4.25 -29.16 13.84
N VAL A 83 -4.99 -29.93 14.65
CA VAL A 83 -5.96 -30.91 14.13
C VAL A 83 -7.12 -30.10 13.52
N GLY A 84 -7.11 -29.96 12.20
CA GLY A 84 -8.00 -29.08 11.44
C GLY A 84 -7.31 -27.80 10.97
N VAL A 85 -7.73 -27.33 9.81
CA VAL A 85 -7.13 -26.14 9.18
C VAL A 85 -7.60 -24.87 9.89
N ARG A 86 -6.67 -24.09 10.43
CA ARG A 86 -6.92 -22.75 10.93
C ARG A 86 -6.51 -21.70 9.90
N ARG A 87 -7.27 -20.63 9.83
CA ARG A 87 -7.00 -19.51 8.92
C ARG A 87 -6.85 -18.23 9.71
N HIS A 88 -5.66 -17.63 9.66
CA HIS A 88 -5.37 -16.33 10.25
C HIS A 88 -5.57 -15.20 9.24
N LEU A 89 -5.49 -15.54 7.93
CA LEU A 89 -5.71 -14.63 6.82
C LEU A 89 -6.69 -15.28 5.82
N ARG A 90 -7.56 -14.50 5.21
CA ARG A 90 -8.53 -15.03 4.22
C ARG A 90 -7.87 -15.50 2.93
N LYS A 91 -6.88 -14.74 2.45
CA LYS A 91 -6.10 -14.99 1.24
C LYS A 91 -4.77 -14.26 1.33
N ILE A 92 -3.83 -14.61 0.50
CA ILE A 92 -2.64 -13.80 0.28
C ILE A 92 -3.06 -12.59 -0.55
N TYR A 93 -2.82 -11.40 -0.02
CA TYR A 93 -3.07 -10.14 -0.72
C TYR A 93 -1.82 -9.75 -1.50
N LEU A 94 -2.01 -9.13 -2.66
CA LEU A 94 -0.95 -8.51 -3.44
C LEU A 94 -0.73 -7.07 -2.98
N ASP A 95 0.46 -6.52 -3.25
CA ASP A 95 0.78 -5.13 -2.91
C ASP A 95 0.02 -4.16 -3.82
N PRO A 96 -0.90 -3.33 -3.30
CA PRO A 96 -1.69 -2.41 -4.11
C PRO A 96 -0.86 -1.25 -4.69
N VAL A 97 0.25 -0.87 -4.02
CA VAL A 97 1.14 0.21 -4.47
C VAL A 97 2.19 -0.32 -5.44
N GLY A 98 2.63 -1.56 -5.25
CA GLY A 98 3.55 -2.28 -6.13
C GLY A 98 2.92 -2.82 -7.41
N LYS A 99 1.68 -2.39 -7.77
CA LYS A 99 0.93 -2.85 -8.94
C LYS A 99 0.67 -4.36 -8.96
N GLY A 100 0.36 -4.93 -7.82
CA GLY A 100 0.08 -6.36 -7.68
C GLY A 100 1.34 -7.22 -7.54
N ALA A 101 2.47 -6.63 -7.18
CA ALA A 101 3.69 -7.35 -6.86
C ALA A 101 3.56 -8.13 -5.55
N GLU A 102 4.49 -9.05 -5.34
CA GLU A 102 4.65 -9.74 -4.07
C GLU A 102 5.18 -8.78 -2.99
N TRP A 103 4.92 -9.13 -1.73
CA TRP A 103 5.43 -8.38 -0.59
C TRP A 103 6.90 -8.71 -0.30
N GLY A 104 7.66 -7.71 0.10
CA GLY A 104 8.92 -7.93 0.77
C GLY A 104 8.68 -8.51 2.17
N LEU A 105 9.54 -9.42 2.61
CA LEU A 105 9.39 -10.13 3.87
C LEU A 105 10.38 -9.63 4.92
N VAL A 106 9.89 -9.30 6.10
CA VAL A 106 10.73 -9.02 7.27
C VAL A 106 10.86 -10.31 8.06
N ARG A 107 12.07 -10.84 8.15
CA ARG A 107 12.34 -12.09 8.87
C ARG A 107 12.76 -11.84 10.31
N ALA A 108 12.30 -12.70 11.20
CA ALA A 108 12.73 -12.75 12.60
C ALA A 108 14.02 -13.56 12.74
N ALA A 109 14.57 -13.59 13.97
CA ALA A 109 15.81 -14.32 14.28
C ALA A 109 15.68 -15.84 14.10
N ASP A 110 14.44 -16.39 14.26
CA ASP A 110 14.11 -17.78 14.02
C ASP A 110 13.95 -18.15 12.53
N GLY A 111 14.14 -17.18 11.63
CA GLY A 111 13.97 -17.32 10.18
C GLY A 111 12.52 -17.21 9.70
N GLY A 112 11.55 -17.16 10.59
CA GLY A 112 10.14 -16.96 10.27
C GLY A 112 9.82 -15.51 9.83
N ILE A 113 8.62 -15.29 9.35
CA ILE A 113 8.17 -14.01 8.84
C ILE A 113 7.54 -13.20 9.98
N ALA A 114 8.21 -12.13 10.43
CA ALA A 114 7.74 -11.22 11.46
C ALA A 114 6.88 -10.07 10.90
N GLY A 115 7.00 -9.81 9.60
CA GLY A 115 6.26 -8.71 8.96
C GLY A 115 6.41 -8.70 7.44
N VAL A 116 5.73 -7.75 6.83
CA VAL A 116 5.76 -7.53 5.39
C VAL A 116 6.01 -6.04 5.08
N TYR A 117 6.48 -5.73 3.87
CA TYR A 117 6.63 -4.37 3.38
C TYR A 117 6.43 -4.30 1.86
N SER A 118 6.05 -3.12 1.36
CA SER A 118 5.93 -2.90 -0.09
C SER A 118 7.30 -2.82 -0.74
N LEU A 119 7.46 -3.37 -1.93
CA LEU A 119 8.67 -3.25 -2.76
C LEU A 119 8.66 -1.98 -3.62
N SER A 120 7.66 -1.11 -3.49
CA SER A 120 7.56 0.13 -4.25
C SER A 120 8.49 1.20 -3.69
N GLU A 121 9.37 1.73 -4.53
CA GLU A 121 10.28 2.84 -4.18
C GLU A 121 9.62 4.23 -4.21
N LYS A 122 8.34 4.31 -4.53
CA LYS A 122 7.62 5.58 -4.58
C LYS A 122 7.54 6.22 -3.21
N ALA A 123 7.50 7.55 -3.19
CA ALA A 123 7.26 8.31 -1.98
C ALA A 123 5.79 8.17 -1.54
N PRO A 124 5.52 7.90 -0.26
CA PRO A 124 4.17 7.89 0.26
C PRO A 124 3.57 9.29 0.24
N TRP A 125 2.25 9.34 0.08
CA TRP A 125 1.52 10.60 0.20
C TRP A 125 1.48 11.06 1.65
N ARG A 126 1.27 10.14 2.59
CA ARG A 126 1.31 10.40 4.03
C ARG A 126 2.76 10.59 4.51
N ARG A 127 3.01 11.70 5.21
CA ARG A 127 4.33 12.04 5.74
C ARG A 127 4.46 11.82 7.25
N GLN A 128 3.36 11.55 7.92
CA GLN A 128 3.34 11.34 9.37
C GLN A 128 3.51 9.85 9.70
N PRO A 129 4.17 9.52 10.83
CA PRO A 129 4.25 8.15 11.32
C PRO A 129 2.86 7.53 11.49
N LEU A 130 2.73 6.27 11.13
CA LEU A 130 1.50 5.51 11.29
C LEU A 130 1.66 4.55 12.46
N PHE A 131 0.74 4.64 13.43
CA PHE A 131 0.68 3.76 14.58
C PHE A 131 -0.45 2.76 14.39
N LEU A 132 -0.09 1.48 14.24
CA LEU A 132 -1.06 0.41 14.08
C LEU A 132 -1.08 -0.48 15.32
N PRO A 133 -2.26 -0.94 15.77
CA PRO A 133 -2.36 -1.86 16.90
C PRO A 133 -1.57 -3.15 16.68
N GLY A 134 -0.69 -3.49 17.62
CA GLY A 134 0.13 -4.70 17.55
C GLY A 134 1.28 -4.65 16.54
N ALA A 135 1.61 -3.46 16.01
CA ALA A 135 2.72 -3.25 15.09
C ALA A 135 3.74 -2.24 15.64
N ALA A 136 4.97 -2.35 15.16
CA ALA A 136 5.95 -1.28 15.29
C ALA A 136 5.47 -0.03 14.51
N PRO A 137 5.90 1.19 14.91
CA PRO A 137 5.57 2.40 14.18
C PRO A 137 6.04 2.31 12.74
N VAL A 138 5.15 2.61 11.78
CA VAL A 138 5.44 2.58 10.35
C VAL A 138 5.78 3.99 9.89
N MET A 139 6.98 4.19 9.40
CA MET A 139 7.45 5.48 8.90
C MET A 139 8.52 5.29 7.83
N GLY A 140 8.72 6.29 6.97
CA GLY A 140 9.78 6.31 5.98
C GLY A 140 9.49 7.25 4.82
N GLN A 141 10.48 7.47 3.98
CA GLN A 141 10.38 8.32 2.80
C GLN A 141 9.90 7.57 1.55
N ARG A 142 9.94 6.24 1.59
CA ARG A 142 9.48 5.34 0.52
C ARG A 142 8.59 4.28 1.10
N TYR A 143 7.72 3.67 0.26
CA TYR A 143 6.91 2.55 0.72
C TYR A 143 7.76 1.33 1.10
N THR A 144 8.97 1.18 0.57
CA THR A 144 9.94 0.15 1.01
C THR A 144 10.37 0.30 2.46
N ASP A 145 10.27 1.50 3.03
CA ASP A 145 10.59 1.75 4.44
C ASP A 145 9.40 1.39 5.36
N TRP A 146 8.20 1.27 4.80
CA TRP A 146 6.97 0.98 5.53
C TRP A 146 6.89 -0.49 5.91
N LYS A 147 7.53 -0.84 7.02
CA LYS A 147 7.56 -2.21 7.51
C LYS A 147 6.41 -2.47 8.47
N PHE A 148 5.50 -3.33 8.07
CA PHE A 148 4.38 -3.80 8.88
C PHE A 148 4.83 -5.02 9.69
N VAL A 149 5.46 -4.76 10.85
CA VAL A 149 6.04 -5.80 11.71
C VAL A 149 5.15 -6.03 12.90
N SER A 150 4.78 -7.28 13.15
CA SER A 150 4.05 -7.67 14.34
C SER A 150 4.96 -7.58 15.55
N VAL A 151 4.57 -6.77 16.55
CA VAL A 151 5.20 -6.78 17.87
C VAL A 151 4.49 -7.90 18.63
N ALA A 152 5.17 -9.03 18.78
CA ALA A 152 4.68 -10.11 19.62
C ALA A 152 4.59 -9.58 21.05
N VAL A 153 3.38 -9.47 21.57
CA VAL A 153 3.18 -9.22 22.99
C VAL A 153 3.58 -10.49 23.72
N PRO A 154 4.50 -10.44 24.68
CA PRO A 154 4.98 -11.63 25.42
C PRO A 154 3.87 -12.34 26.17
#